data_4828f6c364b63b4da6d570b46aa3f894
#
_entry.id   4828f6c364b63b4da6d570b46aa3f894
#
_cell.length_a   1.000
_cell.length_b   1.000
_cell.length_c   1.000
_cell.angle_alpha   90.00
_cell.angle_beta   90.00
_cell.angle_gamma   90.00
#
_symmetry.space_group_name_H-M   'P 1'
#
loop_
_entity.id
_entity.type
_entity.pdbx_description
1 polymer ?
#
loop_
_entity_poly.entity_id
_entity_poly.type
_entity_poly.pdbx_seq_one_letter_code
_entity_poly.pdbx_strand_id
1 'polypeptide(L)'
;MFNFENKRKMKKIVLVCIVAIMATAAQAQIYVGGTLGFSSVKTENSDAELKTTTIKLLPEIGYELDENWSIGTVVGYQYSKTGDLKTNTFTIAPYARYSFLQSDLIKLFVDGGFGFSTAKVKGSDAANSWNIGLKPGLAIKLSDRFCLVAKYGFLGYSQDETPMGTKTKNFGLDLDLSLIHI
;
A
#
# COMPACT_ATOMS: atom_id res chain seq x y z
N MET A 1 7.64 -1.98 -32.91
CA MET A 1 7.07 -0.62 -32.91
C MET A 1 5.80 -0.66 -32.05
N PHE A 2 5.95 -0.56 -30.71
CA PHE A 2 4.83 -0.65 -29.77
C PHE A 2 4.14 0.70 -29.69
N ASN A 3 2.89 0.70 -30.03
CA ASN A 3 2.01 1.79 -30.42
C ASN A 3 1.76 2.81 -29.29
N PHE A 4 2.22 4.05 -29.41
CA PHE A 4 2.00 5.18 -28.50
C PHE A 4 0.50 5.49 -28.29
N GLU A 5 -0.36 5.15 -29.26
CA GLU A 5 -1.82 5.29 -29.16
C GLU A 5 -2.44 4.36 -28.11
N ASN A 6 -1.94 3.13 -27.97
CA ASN A 6 -2.43 2.21 -26.93
C ASN A 6 -2.12 2.69 -25.52
N LYS A 7 -0.97 3.34 -25.30
CA LYS A 7 -0.64 3.95 -24.00
C LYS A 7 -1.57 5.11 -23.63
N ARG A 8 -1.96 5.93 -24.60
CA ARG A 8 -2.92 7.04 -24.38
C ARG A 8 -4.32 6.50 -24.10
N LYS A 9 -4.76 5.46 -24.80
CA LYS A 9 -6.07 4.81 -24.59
C LYS A 9 -6.13 4.15 -23.21
N MET A 10 -5.08 3.42 -22.81
CA MET A 10 -5.00 2.83 -21.45
C MET A 10 -5.05 3.89 -20.35
N LYS A 11 -4.32 5.00 -20.47
CA LYS A 11 -4.38 6.08 -19.48
C LYS A 11 -5.77 6.69 -19.35
N LYS A 12 -6.48 6.89 -20.47
CA LYS A 12 -7.86 7.40 -20.47
C LYS A 12 -8.83 6.40 -19.83
N ILE A 13 -8.69 5.11 -20.14
CA ILE A 13 -9.52 4.04 -19.55
C ILE A 13 -9.30 3.98 -18.03
N VAL A 14 -8.05 3.99 -17.58
CA VAL A 14 -7.72 4.00 -16.14
C VAL A 14 -8.30 5.25 -15.45
N LEU A 15 -8.17 6.42 -16.07
CA LEU A 15 -8.75 7.66 -15.53
C LEU A 15 -10.28 7.59 -15.45
N VAL A 16 -10.94 7.09 -16.49
CA VAL A 16 -12.41 6.92 -16.51
C VAL A 16 -12.85 5.90 -15.47
N CYS A 17 -12.13 4.79 -15.29
CA CYS A 17 -12.42 3.82 -14.25
C CYS A 17 -12.28 4.43 -12.84
N ILE A 18 -11.24 5.23 -12.58
CA ILE A 18 -11.05 5.93 -11.30
C ILE A 18 -12.21 6.90 -11.05
N VAL A 19 -12.59 7.71 -12.05
CA VAL A 19 -13.71 8.66 -11.93
C VAL A 19 -15.03 7.94 -11.75
N ALA A 20 -15.27 6.81 -12.44
CA ALA A 20 -16.48 6.00 -12.28
C ALA A 20 -16.58 5.39 -10.87
N ILE A 21 -15.48 4.88 -10.32
CA ILE A 21 -15.42 4.36 -8.94
C ILE A 21 -15.71 5.49 -7.94
N MET A 22 -15.16 6.68 -8.15
CA MET A 22 -15.44 7.85 -7.29
C MET A 22 -16.88 8.33 -7.37
N ALA A 23 -17.52 8.20 -8.53
CA ALA A 23 -18.94 8.60 -8.73
C ALA A 23 -19.92 7.63 -8.05
N THR A 24 -19.60 6.34 -7.98
CA THR A 24 -20.42 5.33 -7.28
C THR A 24 -20.27 5.38 -5.77
N ALA A 25 -19.16 5.88 -5.26
CA ALA A 25 -18.90 6.05 -3.83
C ALA A 25 -19.82 7.11 -3.16
N ALA A 26 -20.53 7.93 -3.93
CA ALA A 26 -21.37 9.00 -3.40
C ALA A 26 -22.70 8.51 -2.77
N GLN A 27 -23.10 7.26 -2.95
CA GLN A 27 -24.31 6.66 -2.37
C GLN A 27 -24.10 5.33 -1.66
N ALA A 28 -22.86 4.83 -1.62
CA ALA A 28 -22.53 3.53 -1.05
C ALA A 28 -21.53 3.70 0.08
N GLN A 29 -21.58 2.80 1.02
CA GLN A 29 -20.63 2.58 2.09
C GLN A 29 -19.22 2.19 1.54
N ILE A 30 -18.91 2.60 0.31
CA ILE A 30 -17.62 2.35 -0.36
C ILE A 30 -16.70 3.54 -0.11
N TYR A 31 -15.50 3.27 0.37
CA TYR A 31 -14.44 4.25 0.42
C TYR A 31 -13.29 3.85 -0.52
N VAL A 32 -12.64 4.87 -1.04
CA VAL A 32 -11.46 4.73 -1.91
C VAL A 32 -10.36 5.59 -1.32
N GLY A 33 -9.18 5.03 -1.26
CA GLY A 33 -8.03 5.73 -0.73
C GLY A 33 -6.73 5.23 -1.29
N GLY A 34 -5.64 5.55 -0.62
CA GLY A 34 -4.36 5.01 -0.99
C GLY A 34 -3.16 5.82 -0.52
N THR A 35 -1.99 5.30 -0.79
CA THR A 35 -0.72 5.93 -0.48
C THR A 35 0.05 6.23 -1.74
N LEU A 36 0.53 7.46 -1.87
CA LEU A 36 1.53 7.87 -2.83
C LEU A 36 2.83 8.12 -2.08
N GLY A 37 3.92 7.49 -2.50
CA GLY A 37 5.22 7.66 -1.87
C GLY A 37 6.31 7.94 -2.89
N PHE A 38 7.14 8.92 -2.59
CA PHE A 38 8.40 9.17 -3.28
C PHE A 38 9.50 9.31 -2.25
N SER A 39 10.59 8.58 -2.44
CA SER A 39 11.76 8.64 -1.58
C SER A 39 13.02 8.61 -2.43
N SER A 40 13.99 9.42 -2.07
CA SER A 40 15.33 9.39 -2.66
C SER A 40 16.36 9.48 -1.52
N VAL A 41 17.10 8.41 -1.32
CA VAL A 41 18.11 8.27 -0.28
C VAL A 41 19.47 8.12 -0.94
N LYS A 42 20.43 8.91 -0.52
CA LYS A 42 21.85 8.77 -0.88
C LYS A 42 22.59 8.21 0.32
N THR A 43 23.35 7.17 0.11
CA THR A 43 24.27 6.61 1.09
C THR A 43 25.67 6.78 0.55
N GLU A 44 26.47 7.58 1.25
CA GLU A 44 27.87 7.85 0.92
C GLU A 44 28.75 7.03 1.87
N ASN A 45 29.50 6.08 1.33
CA ASN A 45 30.60 5.42 2.02
C ASN A 45 31.92 5.90 1.36
N SER A 46 33.04 5.76 2.08
CA SER A 46 34.34 6.30 1.67
C SER A 46 34.79 5.94 0.24
N ASP A 47 34.21 4.91 -0.38
CA ASP A 47 34.60 4.41 -1.70
C ASP A 47 33.44 4.27 -2.70
N ALA A 48 32.18 4.55 -2.32
CA ALA A 48 31.04 4.44 -3.22
C ALA A 48 29.82 5.28 -2.79
N GLU A 49 29.20 5.97 -3.75
CA GLU A 49 27.92 6.64 -3.61
C GLU A 49 26.81 5.73 -4.14
N LEU A 50 25.88 5.32 -3.28
CA LEU A 50 24.69 4.55 -3.66
C LEU A 50 23.45 5.42 -3.50
N LYS A 51 22.77 5.68 -4.63
CA LYS A 51 21.50 6.38 -4.64
C LYS A 51 20.35 5.38 -4.81
N THR A 52 19.43 5.38 -3.85
CA THR A 52 18.19 4.62 -3.93
C THR A 52 17.01 5.57 -4.15
N THR A 53 16.26 5.36 -5.22
CA THR A 53 15.03 6.09 -5.51
C THR A 53 13.87 5.12 -5.51
N THR A 54 12.83 5.41 -4.73
CA THR A 54 11.63 4.59 -4.61
C THR A 54 10.38 5.41 -4.95
N ILE A 55 9.53 4.85 -5.79
CA ILE A 55 8.18 5.36 -6.10
C ILE A 55 7.19 4.28 -5.69
N LYS A 56 6.16 4.69 -4.94
CA LYS A 56 5.16 3.80 -4.35
C LYS A 56 3.77 4.32 -4.66
N LEU A 57 2.91 3.44 -5.17
CA LEU A 57 1.51 3.71 -5.44
C LEU A 57 0.70 2.53 -4.89
N LEU A 58 -0.07 2.76 -3.83
CA LEU A 58 -0.85 1.75 -3.12
C LEU A 58 -2.31 2.22 -3.02
N PRO A 59 -3.11 2.12 -4.08
CA PRO A 59 -4.55 2.36 -3.99
C PRO A 59 -5.22 1.37 -3.03
N GLU A 60 -6.21 1.89 -2.31
CA GLU A 60 -7.01 1.17 -1.33
C GLU A 60 -8.49 1.33 -1.69
N ILE A 61 -9.24 0.26 -1.66
CA ILE A 61 -10.69 0.26 -1.80
C ILE A 61 -11.30 -0.58 -0.68
N GLY A 62 -12.38 -0.09 -0.10
CA GLY A 62 -13.06 -0.81 0.97
C GLY A 62 -14.56 -0.50 1.01
N TYR A 63 -15.23 -1.27 1.85
CA TYR A 63 -16.68 -1.21 2.08
C TYR A 63 -16.94 -1.17 3.58
N GLU A 64 -17.71 -0.19 4.04
CA GLU A 64 -18.21 -0.12 5.41
C GLU A 64 -19.42 -1.05 5.55
N LEU A 65 -19.28 -2.07 6.40
CA LEU A 65 -20.35 -3.05 6.69
C LEU A 65 -21.34 -2.47 7.68
N ASP A 66 -20.83 -1.79 8.69
CA ASP A 66 -21.57 -1.07 9.72
C ASP A 66 -20.71 0.06 10.31
N GLU A 67 -21.17 0.68 11.40
CA GLU A 67 -20.44 1.78 12.05
C GLU A 67 -19.04 1.40 12.53
N ASN A 68 -18.83 0.13 12.93
CA ASN A 68 -17.59 -0.36 13.52
C ASN A 68 -16.75 -1.17 12.56
N TRP A 69 -17.38 -1.88 11.61
CA TRP A 69 -16.70 -2.83 10.74
C TRP A 69 -16.63 -2.36 9.29
N SER A 70 -15.45 -2.50 8.72
CA SER A 70 -15.25 -2.39 7.28
C SER A 70 -14.29 -3.46 6.78
N ILE A 71 -14.42 -3.78 5.50
CA ILE A 71 -13.51 -4.68 4.78
C ILE A 71 -12.91 -3.93 3.61
N GLY A 72 -11.68 -4.27 3.25
CA GLY A 72 -11.03 -3.60 2.14
C GLY A 72 -9.83 -4.36 1.61
N THR A 73 -9.23 -3.81 0.59
CA THR A 73 -7.99 -4.32 0.02
C THR A 73 -7.11 -3.18 -0.46
N VAL A 74 -5.83 -3.34 -0.25
CA VAL A 74 -4.79 -2.52 -0.87
C VAL A 74 -4.21 -3.30 -2.04
N VAL A 75 -4.15 -2.67 -3.22
CA VAL A 75 -3.43 -3.20 -4.38
C VAL A 75 -2.32 -2.24 -4.70
N GLY A 76 -1.07 -2.70 -4.69
CA GLY A 76 0.07 -1.82 -4.71
C GLY A 76 1.11 -2.14 -5.75
N TYR A 77 1.76 -1.09 -6.22
CA TYR A 77 2.94 -1.19 -7.05
C TYR A 77 4.03 -0.26 -6.52
N GLN A 78 5.22 -0.81 -6.35
CA GLN A 78 6.40 -0.07 -5.94
C GLN A 78 7.53 -0.32 -6.93
N TYR A 79 8.16 0.76 -7.37
CA TYR A 79 9.39 0.74 -8.15
C TYR A 79 10.52 1.28 -7.30
N SER A 80 11.60 0.54 -7.19
CA SER A 80 12.83 0.96 -6.50
C SER A 80 14.03 0.81 -7.42
N LYS A 81 14.88 1.81 -7.44
CA LYS A 81 16.15 1.81 -8.15
C LYS A 81 17.29 2.10 -7.19
N THR A 82 18.24 1.18 -7.07
CA THR A 82 19.47 1.32 -6.26
C THR A 82 20.67 1.12 -7.17
N GLY A 83 21.38 2.20 -7.48
CA GLY A 83 22.41 2.18 -8.51
C GLY A 83 21.82 1.74 -9.87
N ASP A 84 22.29 0.62 -10.40
CA ASP A 84 21.77 0.02 -11.64
C ASP A 84 20.70 -1.05 -11.43
N LEU A 85 20.49 -1.48 -10.19
CA LEU A 85 19.49 -2.49 -9.84
C LEU A 85 18.09 -1.86 -9.81
N LYS A 86 17.15 -2.46 -10.54
CA LYS A 86 15.74 -2.07 -10.59
C LYS A 86 14.89 -3.17 -10.01
N THR A 87 14.10 -2.85 -9.01
CA THR A 87 13.17 -3.75 -8.35
C THR A 87 11.75 -3.26 -8.57
N ASN A 88 10.88 -4.15 -9.01
CA ASN A 88 9.45 -3.92 -9.13
C ASN A 88 8.75 -4.83 -8.13
N THR A 89 7.91 -4.25 -7.26
CA THR A 89 7.14 -4.99 -6.28
C THR A 89 5.66 -4.76 -6.52
N PHE A 90 4.91 -5.86 -6.60
CA PHE A 90 3.46 -5.85 -6.62
C PHE A 90 2.96 -6.40 -5.30
N THR A 91 1.94 -5.75 -4.73
CA THR A 91 1.36 -6.12 -3.43
C THR A 91 -0.16 -6.17 -3.53
N ILE A 92 -0.75 -7.18 -2.89
CA ILE A 92 -2.18 -7.25 -2.60
C ILE A 92 -2.36 -7.55 -1.11
N ALA A 93 -3.20 -6.79 -0.44
CA ALA A 93 -3.37 -6.90 1.00
C ALA A 93 -4.84 -6.67 1.39
N PRO A 94 -5.67 -7.72 1.41
CA PRO A 94 -7.00 -7.68 1.99
C PRO A 94 -6.94 -7.52 3.51
N TYR A 95 -7.92 -6.80 4.07
CA TYR A 95 -8.02 -6.56 5.50
C TYR A 95 -9.48 -6.42 5.94
N ALA A 96 -9.72 -6.66 7.23
CA ALA A 96 -10.90 -6.24 7.96
C ALA A 96 -10.49 -5.17 8.97
N ARG A 97 -11.25 -4.10 9.06
CA ARG A 97 -11.04 -2.97 9.98
C ARG A 97 -12.10 -3.00 11.05
N TYR A 98 -11.67 -2.89 12.29
CA TYR A 98 -12.54 -2.66 13.43
C TYR A 98 -12.26 -1.30 14.04
N SER A 99 -13.26 -0.43 14.03
CA SER A 99 -13.23 0.91 14.63
C SER A 99 -13.82 0.85 16.03
N PHE A 100 -12.99 1.03 17.04
CA PHE A 100 -13.37 0.88 18.44
C PHE A 100 -13.64 2.21 19.14
N LEU A 101 -13.23 3.33 18.55
CA LEU A 101 -13.53 4.67 19.03
C LEU A 101 -13.86 5.55 17.85
N GLN A 102 -15.01 6.21 17.91
CA GLN A 102 -15.48 7.11 16.87
C GLN A 102 -16.00 8.40 17.50
N SER A 103 -15.56 9.51 16.95
CA SER A 103 -16.02 10.87 17.24
C SER A 103 -16.26 11.58 15.92
N ASP A 104 -16.88 12.75 15.97
CA ASP A 104 -17.13 13.57 14.78
C ASP A 104 -15.86 13.90 13.98
N LEU A 105 -14.72 13.98 14.66
CA LEU A 105 -13.43 14.34 14.05
C LEU A 105 -12.47 13.16 13.90
N ILE A 106 -12.52 12.17 14.80
CA ILE A 106 -11.48 11.15 14.94
C ILE A 106 -12.11 9.76 15.02
N LYS A 107 -11.51 8.81 14.26
CA LYS A 107 -11.86 7.38 14.33
C LYS A 107 -10.56 6.60 14.63
N LEU A 108 -10.52 5.86 15.74
CA LEU A 108 -9.45 4.90 16.04
C LEU A 108 -9.86 3.51 15.60
N PHE A 109 -8.95 2.81 14.96
CA PHE A 109 -9.23 1.49 14.39
C PHE A 109 -8.03 0.56 14.45
N VAL A 110 -8.31 -0.72 14.23
CA VAL A 110 -7.31 -1.77 14.00
C VAL A 110 -7.68 -2.47 12.69
N ASP A 111 -6.72 -2.57 11.78
CA ASP A 111 -6.82 -3.39 10.58
C ASP A 111 -6.19 -4.76 10.86
N GLY A 112 -6.98 -5.84 10.74
CA GLY A 112 -6.50 -7.21 10.72
C GLY A 112 -6.44 -7.71 9.29
N GLY A 113 -5.30 -8.17 8.80
CA GLY A 113 -5.19 -8.48 7.39
C GLY A 113 -4.07 -9.45 7.03
N PHE A 114 -4.14 -9.86 5.78
CA PHE A 114 -3.14 -10.68 5.12
C PHE A 114 -2.56 -9.90 3.95
N GLY A 115 -1.24 -9.90 3.81
CA GLY A 115 -0.54 -9.28 2.70
C GLY A 115 0.27 -10.29 1.90
N PHE A 116 0.22 -10.17 0.59
CA PHE A 116 1.07 -10.91 -0.33
C PHE A 116 1.79 -9.92 -1.24
N SER A 117 3.10 -10.11 -1.42
CA SER A 117 3.93 -9.28 -2.28
C SER A 117 4.86 -10.13 -3.12
N THR A 118 5.05 -9.71 -4.36
CA THR A 118 6.02 -10.29 -5.28
C THR A 118 6.98 -9.19 -5.74
N ALA A 119 8.25 -9.36 -5.47
CA ALA A 119 9.31 -8.45 -5.87
C ALA A 119 10.18 -9.09 -6.96
N LYS A 120 10.36 -8.38 -8.07
CA LYS A 120 11.20 -8.82 -9.19
C LYS A 120 12.35 -7.84 -9.42
N VAL A 121 13.56 -8.32 -9.26
CA VAL A 121 14.79 -7.60 -9.64
C VAL A 121 15.08 -7.88 -11.10
N LYS A 122 15.52 -6.89 -11.84
CA LYS A 122 15.89 -7.08 -13.25
C LYS A 122 17.08 -8.06 -13.36
N GLY A 123 16.84 -9.19 -14.02
CA GLY A 123 17.87 -10.24 -14.23
C GLY A 123 17.89 -11.34 -13.16
N SER A 124 16.94 -11.34 -12.20
CA SER A 124 16.81 -12.37 -11.18
C SER A 124 15.38 -12.92 -11.14
N ASP A 125 15.22 -14.08 -10.50
CA ASP A 125 13.91 -14.65 -10.21
C ASP A 125 13.13 -13.78 -9.22
N ALA A 126 11.81 -13.99 -9.17
CA ALA A 126 10.95 -13.24 -8.27
C ALA A 126 11.11 -13.71 -6.81
N ALA A 127 11.16 -12.76 -5.90
CA ALA A 127 11.04 -13.01 -4.46
C ALA A 127 9.58 -12.82 -4.04
N ASN A 128 9.08 -13.73 -3.22
CA ASN A 128 7.72 -13.67 -2.71
C ASN A 128 7.75 -13.43 -1.21
N SER A 129 6.82 -12.63 -0.74
CA SER A 129 6.62 -12.41 0.70
C SER A 129 5.14 -12.41 1.04
N TRP A 130 4.84 -12.85 2.25
CA TRP A 130 3.50 -12.77 2.80
C TRP A 130 3.56 -12.40 4.28
N ASN A 131 2.51 -11.76 4.74
CA ASN A 131 2.37 -11.38 6.13
C ASN A 131 0.92 -11.52 6.57
N ILE A 132 0.73 -11.74 7.86
CA ILE A 132 -0.56 -11.71 8.53
C ILE A 132 -0.41 -11.00 9.87
N GLY A 133 -1.30 -10.07 10.17
CA GLY A 133 -1.18 -9.33 11.41
C GLY A 133 -2.17 -8.19 11.56
N LEU A 134 -1.91 -7.38 12.57
CA LEU A 134 -2.71 -6.25 13.00
C LEU A 134 -1.95 -4.94 12.76
N LYS A 135 -2.67 -3.92 12.32
CA LYS A 135 -2.18 -2.56 12.11
C LYS A 135 -3.14 -1.58 12.77
N PRO A 136 -2.78 -1.02 13.94
CA PRO A 136 -3.57 0.06 14.52
C PRO A 136 -3.47 1.31 13.67
N GLY A 137 -4.53 2.13 13.71
CA GLY A 137 -4.60 3.35 12.94
C GLY A 137 -5.55 4.38 13.50
N LEU A 138 -5.39 5.57 12.97
CA LEU A 138 -6.17 6.76 13.27
C LEU A 138 -6.67 7.35 11.95
N ALA A 139 -7.95 7.63 11.85
CA ALA A 139 -8.53 8.44 10.78
C ALA A 139 -8.99 9.78 11.34
N ILE A 140 -8.63 10.87 10.68
CA ILE A 140 -9.05 12.24 10.99
C ILE A 140 -9.96 12.70 9.87
N LYS A 141 -11.20 13.01 10.20
CA LYS A 141 -12.17 13.55 9.25
C LYS A 141 -11.84 15.00 8.96
N LEU A 142 -11.46 15.29 7.72
CA LEU A 142 -11.17 16.64 7.25
C LEU A 142 -12.43 17.31 6.69
N SER A 143 -13.32 16.52 6.10
CA SER A 143 -14.62 16.93 5.61
C SER A 143 -15.54 15.71 5.48
N ASP A 144 -16.78 15.89 5.03
CA ASP A 144 -17.73 14.78 4.82
C ASP A 144 -17.27 13.76 3.76
N ARG A 145 -16.29 14.12 2.95
CA ARG A 145 -15.79 13.27 1.85
C ARG A 145 -14.30 12.92 1.96
N PHE A 146 -13.56 13.56 2.88
CA PHE A 146 -12.12 13.40 2.99
C PHE A 146 -11.70 13.07 4.41
N CYS A 147 -10.91 12.01 4.53
CA CYS A 147 -10.28 11.61 5.77
C CYS A 147 -8.77 11.47 5.57
N LEU A 148 -8.01 11.92 6.55
CA LEU A 148 -6.59 11.61 6.66
C LEU A 148 -6.44 10.35 7.50
N VAL A 149 -5.80 9.33 6.95
CA VAL A 149 -5.58 8.06 7.65
C VAL A 149 -4.10 7.90 7.96
N ALA A 150 -3.77 7.65 9.22
CA ALA A 150 -2.45 7.27 9.68
C ALA A 150 -2.50 5.85 10.24
N LYS A 151 -1.67 4.95 9.72
CA LYS A 151 -1.48 3.60 10.26
C LYS A 151 -0.15 3.56 10.99
N TYR A 152 -0.14 2.97 12.18
CA TYR A 152 1.02 2.95 13.04
C TYR A 152 1.43 1.51 13.34
N GLY A 153 2.59 1.12 12.85
CA GLY A 153 3.20 -0.15 13.15
C GLY A 153 2.52 -1.37 12.51
N PHE A 154 3.07 -2.51 12.85
CA PHE A 154 2.58 -3.84 12.46
C PHE A 154 2.90 -4.84 13.58
N LEU A 155 1.89 -5.54 14.05
CA LEU A 155 2.02 -6.66 14.96
C LEU A 155 1.61 -7.93 14.23
N GLY A 156 2.53 -8.84 13.97
CA GLY A 156 2.18 -10.03 13.23
C GLY A 156 3.35 -10.90 12.83
N TYR A 157 3.07 -11.77 11.89
CA TYR A 157 4.01 -12.70 11.31
C TYR A 157 4.25 -12.35 9.85
N SER A 158 5.51 -12.36 9.42
CA SER A 158 5.90 -12.23 8.02
C SER A 158 6.88 -13.31 7.61
N GLN A 159 6.80 -13.70 6.35
CA GLN A 159 7.76 -14.59 5.72
C GLN A 159 8.16 -14.03 4.37
N ASP A 160 9.46 -13.89 4.19
CA ASP A 160 10.09 -13.46 2.96
C ASP A 160 10.85 -14.64 2.36
N GLU A 161 10.63 -14.91 1.08
CA GLU A 161 11.35 -15.93 0.32
C GLU A 161 12.19 -15.25 -0.77
N THR A 162 13.51 -15.45 -0.69
CA THR A 162 14.44 -14.90 -1.69
C THR A 162 14.43 -15.77 -2.96
N PRO A 163 14.91 -15.23 -4.10
CA PRO A 163 15.05 -16.01 -5.36
C PRO A 163 15.91 -17.27 -5.22
N MET A 164 16.78 -17.31 -4.22
CA MET A 164 17.65 -18.47 -3.93
C MET A 164 16.97 -19.51 -3.01
N GLY A 165 15.68 -19.36 -2.72
CA GLY A 165 14.92 -20.29 -1.87
C GLY A 165 15.14 -20.13 -0.37
N THR A 166 15.90 -19.12 0.07
CA THR A 166 16.07 -18.83 1.50
C THR A 166 14.78 -18.21 2.03
N LYS A 167 14.25 -18.77 3.12
CA LYS A 167 13.05 -18.30 3.81
C LYS A 167 13.42 -17.64 5.12
N THR A 168 13.10 -16.36 5.25
CA THR A 168 13.21 -15.62 6.50
C THR A 168 11.82 -15.47 7.12
N LYS A 169 11.69 -15.85 8.38
CA LYS A 169 10.44 -15.77 9.12
C LYS A 169 10.62 -14.80 10.27
N ASN A 170 9.75 -13.83 10.36
CA ASN A 170 9.77 -12.83 11.43
C ASN A 170 8.42 -12.82 12.12
N PHE A 171 8.44 -12.82 13.44
CA PHE A 171 7.30 -12.50 14.28
C PHE A 171 7.71 -11.35 15.18
N GLY A 172 6.93 -10.29 15.18
CA GLY A 172 7.30 -9.12 15.97
C GLY A 172 6.30 -7.98 15.89
N LEU A 173 6.64 -6.95 16.61
CA LEU A 173 6.02 -5.64 16.60
C LEU A 173 6.98 -4.68 15.91
N ASP A 174 6.56 -4.16 14.78
CA ASP A 174 7.23 -3.05 14.10
C ASP A 174 6.42 -1.77 14.36
N LEU A 175 7.09 -0.73 14.82
CA LEU A 175 6.47 0.56 15.15
C LEU A 175 6.93 1.61 14.14
N ASP A 176 6.40 1.52 12.93
CA ASP A 176 6.62 2.52 11.88
C ASP A 176 5.33 3.27 11.56
N LEU A 177 5.44 4.57 11.34
CA LEU A 177 4.32 5.44 11.01
C LEU A 177 4.13 5.51 9.50
N SER A 178 3.04 4.94 9.00
CA SER A 178 2.64 5.06 7.60
C SER A 178 1.47 6.03 7.46
N LEU A 179 1.73 7.17 6.85
CA LEU A 179 0.69 8.16 6.52
C LEU A 179 0.04 7.81 5.18
N ILE A 180 -1.28 7.67 5.20
CA ILE A 180 -2.12 7.45 4.02
C ILE A 180 -3.03 8.66 3.89
N HIS A 181 -2.97 9.32 2.74
CA HIS A 181 -3.83 10.45 2.42
C HIS A 181 -5.00 9.95 1.57
N ILE A 182 -6.23 10.19 2.02
CA ILE A 182 -7.48 9.84 1.31
C ILE A 182 -8.31 11.09 1.11
#